data_d85950c22c03a52033710bbfb3cc8bc5
#
_entry.id   d85950c22c03a52033710bbfb3cc8bc5
#
_cell.length_a   1.000
_cell.length_b   1.000
_cell.length_c   1.000
_cell.angle_alpha   90.00
_cell.angle_beta   90.00
_cell.angle_gamma   90.00
#
_symmetry.space_group_name_H-M   'P 1'
#
loop_
_entity.id
_entity.type
_entity.pdbx_description
1 polymer ?
#
loop_
_entity_poly.entity_id
_entity_poly.type
_entity_poly.pdbx_seq_one_letter_code
_entity_poly.pdbx_strand_id
1 'polypeptide(L)'
;MKSKKLKKWTTLLTCATALTVMTACSQSSSQSTGTTSSTTSKTSAVTATTSKKTNKNNSNYFTSKDSDTSYNESSATKIKLSGSSADVSGDGAALSGSTVTISKAGTYVISGKSDGVQIKVDAGDSDDVHIVLDGATMTNTNAAINATKAGHVYLTLKDGTTNTLSDSSSNSDEDADAVIFSKGDLTINGSGTLNIDAKKNNGIKANDNLHMTGGTYKISSVG
;
A
#
# COMPACT_ATOMS: atom_id res chain seq x y z
N MET A 1 3.67 0.55 55.14
CA MET A 1 5.11 0.71 55.33
C MET A 1 5.84 -0.35 54.58
N LYS A 2 6.54 0.02 53.49
CA LYS A 2 7.86 -0.47 53.04
C LYS A 2 8.17 0.23 51.68
N SER A 3 9.01 1.23 51.83
CA SER A 3 9.69 1.95 50.74
C SER A 3 10.73 1.04 50.11
N LYS A 4 10.85 1.06 48.76
CA LYS A 4 12.03 0.59 48.04
C LYS A 4 12.39 1.58 46.94
N LYS A 5 13.28 2.46 47.23
CA LYS A 5 14.58 2.92 46.69
C LYS A 5 14.75 2.83 45.19
N LEU A 6 14.84 4.03 44.68
CA LEU A 6 15.43 4.46 43.39
C LEU A 6 16.89 4.03 43.31
N LYS A 7 17.33 3.42 42.20
CA LYS A 7 18.75 3.35 41.82
C LYS A 7 18.96 4.18 40.55
N LYS A 8 19.57 5.34 40.75
CA LYS A 8 20.24 6.11 39.72
C LYS A 8 21.51 5.37 39.32
N TRP A 9 21.71 5.16 38.04
CA TRP A 9 23.03 4.88 37.47
C TRP A 9 23.40 5.99 36.50
N THR A 10 24.34 6.77 36.96
CA THR A 10 25.15 7.70 36.19
C THR A 10 26.41 6.94 35.81
N THR A 11 26.76 6.88 34.54
CA THR A 11 28.15 6.59 34.15
C THR A 11 28.55 7.56 33.06
N LEU A 12 29.61 8.25 33.38
CA LEU A 12 30.27 9.31 32.67
C LEU A 12 31.32 8.72 31.74
N LEU A 13 31.55 9.37 30.59
CA LEU A 13 32.83 9.75 29.99
C LEU A 13 33.72 8.65 29.39
N THR A 14 34.15 8.76 28.15
CA THR A 14 35.37 9.50 27.78
C THR A 14 35.57 9.59 26.25
N CYS A 15 36.00 10.73 25.85
CA CYS A 15 36.55 11.17 24.58
C CYS A 15 37.84 10.42 24.22
N ALA A 16 38.08 10.08 22.98
CA ALA A 16 39.39 9.93 22.40
C ALA A 16 39.42 10.24 20.91
N THR A 17 40.02 11.34 20.58
CA THR A 17 40.45 11.81 19.27
C THR A 17 41.66 11.01 18.79
N ALA A 18 41.68 10.62 17.53
CA ALA A 18 42.90 10.33 16.80
C ALA A 18 42.78 10.76 15.34
N LEU A 19 43.45 11.85 15.02
CA LEU A 19 43.83 12.25 13.66
C LEU A 19 44.96 11.32 13.20
N THR A 20 44.88 10.82 11.98
CA THR A 20 46.09 10.45 11.21
C THR A 20 45.87 10.88 9.75
N VAL A 21 46.68 11.85 9.36
CA VAL A 21 46.95 12.28 7.99
C VAL A 21 47.98 11.34 7.39
N MET A 22 47.72 10.84 6.20
CA MET A 22 48.79 10.35 5.31
C MET A 22 48.49 10.73 3.86
N THR A 23 49.37 11.56 3.38
CA THR A 23 49.53 12.03 1.99
C THR A 23 50.25 10.96 1.18
N ALA A 24 49.86 10.67 -0.03
CA ALA A 24 50.75 10.30 -1.11
C ALA A 24 50.11 10.53 -2.49
N CYS A 25 50.79 11.33 -3.28
CA CYS A 25 50.54 11.61 -4.68
C CYS A 25 50.80 10.40 -5.59
N SER A 26 50.04 10.25 -6.66
CA SER A 26 50.63 10.02 -7.97
C SER A 26 49.62 10.38 -9.09
N GLN A 27 50.08 11.20 -10.03
CA GLN A 27 49.36 11.67 -11.22
C GLN A 27 49.23 10.56 -12.25
N SER A 28 48.10 10.50 -12.89
CA SER A 28 48.02 10.27 -14.35
C SER A 28 46.71 10.81 -14.89
N SER A 29 46.84 11.61 -15.89
CA SER A 29 45.81 12.37 -16.62
C SER A 29 44.95 11.48 -17.48
N SER A 30 43.62 11.63 -17.39
CA SER A 30 42.75 11.68 -18.59
C SER A 30 41.41 12.27 -18.19
N GLN A 31 41.00 13.27 -18.94
CA GLN A 31 39.73 13.99 -18.86
C GLN A 31 38.55 13.04 -19.05
N SER A 32 37.57 13.10 -18.14
CA SER A 32 36.17 12.78 -18.45
C SER A 32 35.27 13.50 -17.45
N THR A 33 34.46 14.33 -18.03
CA THR A 33 33.26 15.04 -17.55
C THR A 33 32.65 14.58 -16.25
N GLY A 34 32.39 15.56 -15.39
CA GLY A 34 31.67 15.42 -14.13
C GLY A 34 30.31 14.76 -14.26
N THR A 35 30.05 13.80 -13.40
CA THR A 35 28.72 13.32 -13.14
C THR A 35 28.43 13.52 -11.67
N THR A 36 27.64 14.53 -11.40
CA THR A 36 27.00 14.77 -10.11
C THR A 36 26.06 13.61 -9.84
N SER A 37 26.37 12.78 -8.84
CA SER A 37 25.45 11.73 -8.39
C SER A 37 24.27 12.38 -7.66
N SER A 38 23.24 12.72 -8.41
CA SER A 38 21.93 12.98 -7.85
C SER A 38 21.25 11.64 -7.64
N THR A 39 20.91 11.33 -6.39
CA THR A 39 20.06 10.19 -6.03
C THR A 39 18.68 10.44 -6.63
N THR A 40 18.44 9.90 -7.81
CA THR A 40 17.15 10.02 -8.49
C THR A 40 16.24 8.93 -7.96
N SER A 41 15.29 9.31 -7.14
CA SER A 41 14.13 8.47 -6.81
C SER A 41 13.46 8.06 -8.10
N LYS A 42 13.50 6.79 -8.46
CA LYS A 42 12.84 6.28 -9.66
C LYS A 42 11.33 6.27 -9.45
N THR A 43 10.67 7.34 -9.85
CA THR A 43 9.21 7.36 -9.99
C THR A 43 8.86 6.67 -11.31
N SER A 44 8.42 5.43 -11.24
CA SER A 44 7.90 4.73 -12.41
C SER A 44 6.41 5.01 -12.52
N ALA A 45 6.03 5.90 -13.44
CA ALA A 45 4.64 6.08 -13.81
C ALA A 45 4.28 5.02 -14.86
N VAL A 46 3.51 4.02 -14.48
CA VAL A 46 2.95 3.04 -15.40
C VAL A 46 1.54 3.49 -15.77
N THR A 47 1.39 4.01 -16.96
CA THR A 47 0.07 4.29 -17.55
C THR A 47 -0.38 3.05 -18.30
N ALA A 48 -1.26 2.25 -17.70
CA ALA A 48 -1.89 1.14 -18.40
C ALA A 48 -2.99 1.70 -19.32
N THR A 49 -2.61 2.02 -20.54
CA THR A 49 -3.60 2.29 -21.59
C THR A 49 -4.12 0.96 -22.07
N THR A 50 -5.37 0.65 -21.81
CA THR A 50 -6.04 -0.54 -22.34
C THR A 50 -6.18 -0.43 -23.85
N SER A 51 -5.10 -0.73 -24.56
CA SER A 51 -5.19 -1.03 -25.98
C SER A 51 -5.83 -2.40 -26.11
N LYS A 52 -7.05 -2.44 -26.63
CA LYS A 52 -7.79 -3.65 -26.95
C LYS A 52 -7.05 -4.41 -28.07
N LYS A 53 -5.88 -4.94 -27.76
CA LYS A 53 -5.16 -5.91 -28.58
C LYS A 53 -5.56 -7.29 -28.07
N THR A 54 -6.56 -7.89 -28.71
CA THR A 54 -6.92 -9.30 -28.49
C THR A 54 -5.73 -10.17 -28.89
N ASN A 55 -4.85 -10.41 -27.93
CA ASN A 55 -3.83 -11.44 -28.06
C ASN A 55 -4.50 -12.77 -27.71
N LYS A 56 -4.77 -13.59 -28.72
CA LYS A 56 -5.51 -14.87 -28.61
C LYS A 56 -4.88 -15.91 -27.67
N ASN A 57 -3.74 -15.62 -27.05
CA ASN A 57 -3.01 -16.56 -26.20
C ASN A 57 -3.08 -16.23 -24.69
N ASN A 58 -3.84 -15.20 -24.28
CA ASN A 58 -3.89 -14.78 -22.88
C ASN A 58 -5.26 -15.08 -22.20
N SER A 59 -6.15 -15.81 -22.87
CA SER A 59 -7.51 -16.08 -22.37
C SER A 59 -7.58 -17.01 -21.15
N ASN A 60 -6.46 -17.58 -20.73
CA ASN A 60 -6.43 -18.49 -19.57
C ASN A 60 -5.99 -17.80 -18.26
N TYR A 61 -5.51 -16.57 -18.33
CA TYR A 61 -5.01 -15.85 -17.14
C TYR A 61 -6.02 -14.87 -16.56
N PHE A 62 -6.94 -14.37 -17.37
CA PHE A 62 -7.96 -13.41 -16.95
C PHE A 62 -9.34 -14.00 -17.17
N THR A 63 -10.19 -13.83 -16.18
CA THR A 63 -11.61 -14.17 -16.25
C THR A 63 -12.43 -12.93 -16.60
N SER A 64 -13.69 -13.09 -16.97
CA SER A 64 -14.59 -11.94 -17.15
C SER A 64 -14.76 -11.12 -15.86
N LYS A 65 -14.63 -11.77 -14.71
CA LYS A 65 -14.75 -11.15 -13.39
C LYS A 65 -13.59 -10.18 -13.09
N ASP A 66 -12.40 -10.43 -13.63
CA ASP A 66 -11.25 -9.54 -13.46
C ASP A 66 -11.46 -8.16 -14.11
N SER A 67 -12.36 -8.08 -15.10
CA SER A 67 -12.71 -6.81 -15.77
C SER A 67 -14.08 -6.28 -15.37
N ASP A 68 -14.80 -6.99 -14.51
CA ASP A 68 -16.12 -6.55 -14.04
C ASP A 68 -15.95 -5.50 -12.94
N THR A 69 -16.40 -4.28 -13.23
CA THR A 69 -16.37 -3.15 -12.30
C THR A 69 -17.76 -2.82 -11.75
N SER A 70 -18.75 -3.62 -12.13
CA SER A 70 -20.13 -3.38 -11.73
C SER A 70 -20.39 -3.74 -10.29
N TYR A 71 -21.18 -2.92 -9.61
CA TYR A 71 -21.68 -3.21 -8.26
C TYR A 71 -22.97 -2.48 -8.01
N ASN A 72 -23.73 -2.95 -7.02
CA ASN A 72 -24.95 -2.28 -6.60
C ASN A 72 -24.64 -1.34 -5.43
N GLU A 73 -24.68 -0.04 -5.68
CA GLU A 73 -24.33 0.97 -4.68
C GLU A 73 -25.30 1.00 -3.49
N SER A 74 -26.55 0.63 -3.69
CA SER A 74 -27.57 0.66 -2.63
C SER A 74 -27.42 -0.47 -1.62
N SER A 75 -26.81 -1.59 -2.01
CA SER A 75 -26.51 -2.73 -1.14
C SER A 75 -25.06 -2.79 -0.67
N ALA A 76 -24.20 -1.89 -1.15
CA ALA A 76 -22.82 -1.84 -0.75
C ALA A 76 -22.65 -1.27 0.66
N THR A 77 -21.78 -1.87 1.46
CA THR A 77 -21.35 -1.30 2.73
C THR A 77 -20.47 -0.09 2.47
N LYS A 78 -20.79 1.04 3.08
CA LYS A 78 -20.06 2.29 2.92
C LYS A 78 -19.09 2.48 4.08
N ILE A 79 -17.82 2.76 3.74
CA ILE A 79 -16.75 3.06 4.69
C ILE A 79 -16.29 4.49 4.39
N LYS A 80 -16.70 5.43 5.22
CA LYS A 80 -16.31 6.83 5.07
C LYS A 80 -15.17 7.17 6.03
N LEU A 81 -14.00 7.37 5.47
CA LEU A 81 -12.80 7.73 6.21
C LEU A 81 -12.87 9.17 6.72
N SER A 82 -12.45 9.41 7.97
CA SER A 82 -12.46 10.73 8.61
C SER A 82 -11.35 10.86 9.67
N GLY A 83 -10.24 11.50 9.33
CA GLY A 83 -9.11 11.67 10.23
C GLY A 83 -8.54 10.32 10.69
N SER A 84 -8.50 10.06 11.99
CA SER A 84 -8.00 8.80 12.57
C SER A 84 -9.09 7.73 12.75
N SER A 85 -10.27 7.91 12.14
CA SER A 85 -11.44 7.06 12.30
C SER A 85 -12.14 6.81 10.96
N ALA A 86 -13.20 6.01 10.98
CA ALA A 86 -14.09 5.79 9.85
C ALA A 86 -15.51 5.54 10.32
N ASP A 87 -16.49 5.96 9.52
CA ASP A 87 -17.89 5.59 9.69
C ASP A 87 -18.20 4.40 8.79
N VAL A 88 -18.73 3.34 9.36
CA VAL A 88 -19.14 2.13 8.63
C VAL A 88 -20.65 2.03 8.62
N SER A 89 -21.24 1.97 7.42
CA SER A 89 -22.69 1.85 7.22
C SER A 89 -23.00 0.68 6.29
N GLY A 90 -23.63 -0.34 6.81
CA GLY A 90 -23.93 -1.62 6.15
C GLY A 90 -23.35 -2.81 6.91
N ASP A 91 -23.38 -3.97 6.29
CA ASP A 91 -22.99 -5.24 6.90
C ASP A 91 -21.59 -5.71 6.47
N GLY A 92 -21.01 -6.63 7.22
CA GLY A 92 -19.77 -7.32 6.87
C GLY A 92 -18.48 -6.55 7.14
N ALA A 93 -18.56 -5.31 7.63
CA ALA A 93 -17.40 -4.55 8.10
C ALA A 93 -17.67 -3.91 9.46
N ALA A 94 -16.62 -3.74 10.25
CA ALA A 94 -16.68 -3.09 11.56
C ALA A 94 -15.38 -2.34 11.86
N LEU A 95 -15.49 -1.16 12.47
CA LEU A 95 -14.37 -0.40 12.99
C LEU A 95 -14.06 -0.82 14.43
N SER A 96 -12.77 -1.09 14.69
CA SER A 96 -12.25 -1.30 16.05
C SER A 96 -10.91 -0.57 16.18
N GLY A 97 -10.83 0.41 17.06
CA GLY A 97 -9.68 1.32 17.12
C GLY A 97 -9.51 2.06 15.79
N SER A 98 -8.37 1.90 15.14
CA SER A 98 -8.08 2.44 13.81
C SER A 98 -8.13 1.39 12.69
N THR A 99 -8.71 0.22 12.94
CA THR A 99 -8.83 -0.84 11.93
C THR A 99 -10.28 -1.08 11.56
N VAL A 100 -10.60 -0.94 10.28
CA VAL A 100 -11.86 -1.44 9.72
C VAL A 100 -11.62 -2.85 9.22
N THR A 101 -12.27 -3.83 9.85
CA THR A 101 -12.19 -5.23 9.45
C THR A 101 -13.37 -5.60 8.58
N ILE A 102 -13.12 -6.02 7.35
CA ILE A 102 -14.07 -6.64 6.43
C ILE A 102 -14.03 -8.14 6.67
N SER A 103 -15.14 -8.72 7.10
CA SER A 103 -15.22 -10.10 7.57
C SER A 103 -16.17 -11.01 6.76
N LYS A 104 -16.74 -10.50 5.67
CA LYS A 104 -17.67 -11.25 4.81
C LYS A 104 -17.48 -10.89 3.34
N ALA A 105 -17.91 -11.82 2.47
CA ALA A 105 -18.13 -11.51 1.05
C ALA A 105 -19.07 -10.32 0.89
N GLY A 106 -18.84 -9.50 -0.12
CA GLY A 106 -19.68 -8.34 -0.41
C GLY A 106 -18.94 -7.19 -1.06
N THR A 107 -19.64 -6.09 -1.26
CA THR A 107 -19.08 -4.86 -1.83
C THR A 107 -18.93 -3.78 -0.78
N TYR A 108 -17.77 -3.16 -0.74
CA TYR A 108 -17.36 -2.16 0.24
C TYR A 108 -16.84 -0.91 -0.46
N VAL A 109 -17.59 0.19 -0.38
CA VAL A 109 -17.20 1.46 -1.00
C VAL A 109 -16.46 2.31 0.02
N ILE A 110 -15.20 2.61 -0.29
CA ILE A 110 -14.31 3.38 0.59
C ILE A 110 -14.11 4.77 0.02
N SER A 111 -14.41 5.79 0.83
CA SER A 111 -14.27 7.19 0.44
C SER A 111 -13.72 8.05 1.58
N GLY A 112 -13.29 9.28 1.25
CA GLY A 112 -12.83 10.24 2.24
C GLY A 112 -11.35 10.14 2.54
N LYS A 113 -10.93 10.70 3.69
CA LYS A 113 -9.51 10.80 4.03
C LYS A 113 -9.24 10.34 5.44
N SER A 114 -8.21 9.49 5.60
CA SER A 114 -7.73 9.07 6.92
C SER A 114 -6.22 9.17 7.06
N ASP A 115 -5.82 9.33 8.31
CA ASP A 115 -4.44 9.21 8.79
C ASP A 115 -4.43 8.19 9.94
N GLY A 116 -3.94 7.00 9.65
CA GLY A 116 -3.83 5.88 10.58
C GLY A 116 -4.91 4.80 10.46
N VAL A 117 -5.98 4.98 9.66
CA VAL A 117 -6.97 3.90 9.46
C VAL A 117 -6.43 2.86 8.50
N GLN A 118 -6.49 1.59 8.92
CA GLN A 118 -6.21 0.42 8.09
C GLN A 118 -7.52 -0.25 7.66
N ILE A 119 -7.60 -0.67 6.42
CA ILE A 119 -8.62 -1.62 5.94
C ILE A 119 -8.02 -3.02 5.99
N LYS A 120 -8.52 -3.85 6.89
CA LYS A 120 -8.16 -5.27 6.99
C LYS A 120 -9.25 -6.12 6.35
N VAL A 121 -8.88 -7.02 5.44
CA VAL A 121 -9.78 -8.07 4.95
C VAL A 121 -9.44 -9.37 5.65
N ASP A 122 -10.43 -9.94 6.36
CA ASP A 122 -10.33 -11.19 7.11
C ASP A 122 -11.67 -11.93 6.97
N ALA A 123 -11.96 -12.34 5.75
CA ALA A 123 -13.20 -13.00 5.34
C ALA A 123 -13.01 -14.54 5.24
N GLY A 124 -13.97 -15.25 4.70
CA GLY A 124 -13.85 -16.71 4.46
C GLY A 124 -12.87 -17.03 3.32
N ASP A 125 -12.26 -18.21 3.35
CA ASP A 125 -11.31 -18.66 2.31
C ASP A 125 -11.95 -18.78 0.91
N SER A 126 -13.26 -18.81 0.81
CA SER A 126 -14.02 -18.82 -0.44
C SER A 126 -14.80 -17.54 -0.69
N ASP A 127 -14.63 -16.54 0.18
CA ASP A 127 -15.37 -15.27 0.07
C ASP A 127 -14.67 -14.33 -0.90
N ASP A 128 -15.41 -13.86 -1.89
CA ASP A 128 -14.97 -12.80 -2.76
C ASP A 128 -15.31 -11.43 -2.13
N VAL A 129 -14.31 -10.61 -1.94
CA VAL A 129 -14.44 -9.28 -1.38
C VAL A 129 -14.21 -8.23 -2.46
N HIS A 130 -15.23 -7.40 -2.73
CA HIS A 130 -15.14 -6.32 -3.70
C HIS A 130 -14.99 -4.97 -3.00
N ILE A 131 -13.82 -4.38 -3.09
CA ILE A 131 -13.51 -3.05 -2.57
C ILE A 131 -13.58 -2.05 -3.71
N VAL A 132 -14.34 -0.99 -3.54
CA VAL A 132 -14.42 0.14 -4.49
C VAL A 132 -13.79 1.36 -3.86
N LEU A 133 -12.72 1.88 -4.45
CA LEU A 133 -12.10 3.14 -4.03
C LEU A 133 -12.78 4.32 -4.73
N ASP A 134 -13.46 5.14 -3.95
CA ASP A 134 -14.24 6.31 -4.40
C ASP A 134 -13.63 7.61 -3.84
N GLY A 135 -12.47 7.99 -4.35
CA GLY A 135 -11.73 9.17 -3.89
C GLY A 135 -11.13 9.00 -2.49
N ALA A 136 -10.65 7.79 -2.17
CA ALA A 136 -10.05 7.49 -0.89
C ALA A 136 -8.62 8.03 -0.79
N THR A 137 -8.30 8.69 0.33
CA THR A 137 -6.92 9.05 0.71
C THR A 137 -6.60 8.39 2.04
N MET A 138 -5.57 7.55 2.05
CA MET A 138 -5.17 6.79 3.24
C MET A 138 -3.68 6.89 3.46
N THR A 139 -3.30 7.31 4.67
CA THR A 139 -1.94 7.20 5.19
C THR A 139 -1.97 6.24 6.38
N ASN A 140 -1.09 5.26 6.42
CA ASN A 140 -1.01 4.32 7.53
C ASN A 140 0.45 4.07 7.90
N THR A 141 0.71 3.58 9.10
CA THR A 141 2.07 3.17 9.50
C THR A 141 2.49 1.91 8.75
N ASN A 142 1.58 0.94 8.62
CA ASN A 142 1.75 -0.32 7.89
C ASN A 142 0.93 -0.29 6.59
N ALA A 143 0.53 -1.43 6.07
CA ALA A 143 -0.32 -1.52 4.89
C ALA A 143 -1.62 -0.71 5.08
N ALA A 144 -1.97 0.14 4.12
CA ALA A 144 -3.26 0.84 4.13
C ALA A 144 -4.42 -0.13 3.87
N ILE A 145 -4.22 -1.09 2.97
CA ILE A 145 -5.13 -2.22 2.72
C ILE A 145 -4.35 -3.50 2.96
N ASN A 146 -4.80 -4.31 3.92
CA ASN A 146 -4.19 -5.57 4.32
C ASN A 146 -5.20 -6.71 4.21
N ALA A 147 -5.17 -7.47 3.12
CA ALA A 147 -6.03 -8.64 2.93
C ALA A 147 -5.32 -9.89 3.42
N THR A 148 -5.60 -10.26 4.65
CA THR A 148 -5.01 -11.44 5.32
C THR A 148 -5.74 -12.73 4.99
N LYS A 149 -7.03 -12.64 4.59
CA LYS A 149 -7.86 -13.79 4.28
C LYS A 149 -9.06 -13.40 3.41
N ALA A 150 -9.16 -14.01 2.25
CA ALA A 150 -10.32 -13.99 1.33
C ALA A 150 -10.14 -15.07 0.27
N GLY A 151 -11.18 -15.44 -0.44
CA GLY A 151 -11.09 -16.24 -1.65
C GLY A 151 -10.46 -15.45 -2.79
N HIS A 152 -10.95 -14.23 -3.02
CA HIS A 152 -10.37 -13.27 -3.96
C HIS A 152 -10.70 -11.85 -3.52
N VAL A 153 -9.76 -10.92 -3.68
CA VAL A 153 -9.98 -9.48 -3.48
C VAL A 153 -10.03 -8.77 -4.82
N TYR A 154 -11.15 -8.14 -5.12
CA TYR A 154 -11.32 -7.25 -6.28
C TYR A 154 -11.26 -5.82 -5.79
N LEU A 155 -10.34 -5.02 -6.31
CA LEU A 155 -10.15 -3.61 -6.00
C LEU A 155 -10.50 -2.77 -7.22
N THR A 156 -11.67 -2.13 -7.20
CA THR A 156 -12.12 -1.29 -8.30
C THR A 156 -11.77 0.18 -8.04
N LEU A 157 -11.09 0.79 -8.99
CA LEU A 157 -10.85 2.24 -9.03
C LEU A 157 -12.05 2.90 -9.71
N LYS A 158 -12.92 3.54 -8.92
CA LYS A 158 -14.16 4.15 -9.44
C LYS A 158 -13.82 5.20 -10.49
N ASP A 159 -14.60 5.23 -11.56
CA ASP A 159 -14.42 6.17 -12.66
C ASP A 159 -14.41 7.63 -12.19
N GLY A 160 -13.54 8.44 -12.79
CA GLY A 160 -13.40 9.86 -12.48
C GLY A 160 -12.79 10.17 -11.11
N THR A 161 -12.39 9.17 -10.33
CA THR A 161 -11.80 9.38 -9.00
C THR A 161 -10.28 9.27 -8.99
N THR A 162 -9.67 9.96 -8.04
CA THR A 162 -8.24 9.81 -7.71
C THR A 162 -8.13 9.31 -6.28
N ASN A 163 -7.45 8.18 -6.12
CA ASN A 163 -7.20 7.54 -4.85
C ASN A 163 -5.72 7.65 -4.51
N THR A 164 -5.39 7.88 -3.24
CA THR A 164 -4.00 8.05 -2.79
C THR A 164 -3.77 7.24 -1.53
N LEU A 165 -2.84 6.30 -1.58
CA LEU A 165 -2.50 5.43 -0.47
C LEU A 165 -1.01 5.51 -0.18
N SER A 166 -0.65 5.52 1.10
CA SER A 166 0.75 5.48 1.53
C SER A 166 0.93 4.70 2.82
N ASP A 167 2.11 4.13 2.99
CA ASP A 167 2.60 3.64 4.26
C ASP A 167 3.62 4.62 4.88
N SER A 168 4.36 4.17 5.89
CA SER A 168 5.39 4.91 6.59
C SER A 168 6.74 4.20 6.48
N SER A 169 7.83 4.95 6.56
CA SER A 169 9.19 4.41 6.66
C SER A 169 9.40 3.56 7.93
N SER A 170 8.51 3.68 8.92
CA SER A 170 8.48 2.86 10.12
C SER A 170 7.57 1.63 10.01
N ASN A 171 7.09 1.29 8.81
CA ASN A 171 6.37 0.04 8.57
C ASN A 171 7.21 -1.14 9.07
N SER A 172 6.69 -1.90 10.02
CA SER A 172 7.36 -3.04 10.66
C SER A 172 6.64 -4.37 10.43
N ASP A 173 5.58 -4.37 9.63
CA ASP A 173 4.84 -5.58 9.27
C ASP A 173 5.62 -6.31 8.16
N GLU A 174 6.31 -7.38 8.54
CA GLU A 174 7.12 -8.19 7.62
C GLU A 174 6.25 -9.12 6.76
N ASP A 175 5.04 -9.44 7.23
CA ASP A 175 4.10 -10.28 6.49
C ASP A 175 3.35 -9.47 5.44
N ALA A 176 2.96 -8.23 5.76
CA ALA A 176 2.25 -7.32 4.86
C ALA A 176 3.15 -6.13 4.45
N ASP A 177 4.25 -6.43 3.77
CA ASP A 177 5.30 -5.50 3.35
C ASP A 177 4.95 -4.69 2.09
N ALA A 178 3.73 -4.17 2.03
CA ALA A 178 3.24 -3.33 0.93
C ALA A 178 2.20 -2.32 1.42
N VAL A 179 1.97 -1.26 0.64
CA VAL A 179 0.85 -0.31 0.91
C VAL A 179 -0.49 -1.00 0.69
N ILE A 180 -0.60 -1.81 -0.38
CA ILE A 180 -1.71 -2.73 -0.63
C ILE A 180 -1.14 -4.14 -0.62
N PHE A 181 -1.55 -4.94 0.34
CA PHE A 181 -1.15 -6.33 0.48
C PHE A 181 -2.34 -7.26 0.37
N SER A 182 -2.16 -8.38 -0.35
CA SER A 182 -3.07 -9.52 -0.35
C SER A 182 -2.30 -10.81 -0.16
N LYS A 183 -2.75 -11.63 0.78
CA LYS A 183 -2.20 -12.98 0.98
C LYS A 183 -2.62 -13.94 -0.13
N GLY A 184 -3.81 -13.74 -0.71
CA GLY A 184 -4.33 -14.49 -1.85
C GLY A 184 -4.36 -13.65 -3.13
N ASP A 185 -5.27 -14.04 -4.03
CA ASP A 185 -5.48 -13.38 -5.32
C ASP A 185 -5.98 -11.92 -5.15
N LEU A 186 -5.41 -11.02 -5.95
CA LEU A 186 -5.79 -9.62 -6.01
C LEU A 186 -6.00 -9.21 -7.47
N THR A 187 -7.19 -8.71 -7.78
CA THR A 187 -7.46 -8.03 -9.04
C THR A 187 -7.67 -6.55 -8.81
N ILE A 188 -6.98 -5.70 -9.58
CA ILE A 188 -7.22 -4.25 -9.61
C ILE A 188 -7.77 -3.89 -10.98
N ASN A 189 -8.95 -3.25 -11.00
CA ASN A 189 -9.66 -2.88 -12.21
C ASN A 189 -10.27 -1.47 -12.10
N GLY A 190 -11.12 -1.11 -13.07
CA GLY A 190 -11.76 0.21 -13.12
C GLY A 190 -11.01 1.20 -14.01
N SER A 191 -11.44 2.47 -13.99
CA SER A 191 -10.87 3.53 -14.84
C SER A 191 -10.34 4.73 -14.04
N GLY A 192 -10.49 4.70 -12.72
CA GLY A 192 -9.95 5.74 -11.83
C GLY A 192 -8.42 5.75 -11.75
N THR A 193 -7.89 6.67 -10.96
CA THR A 193 -6.46 6.82 -10.71
C THR A 193 -6.09 6.30 -9.32
N LEU A 194 -4.96 5.60 -9.22
CA LEU A 194 -4.37 5.14 -7.97
C LEU A 194 -2.93 5.66 -7.84
N ASN A 195 -2.72 6.54 -6.88
CA ASN A 195 -1.40 6.99 -6.47
C ASN A 195 -0.96 6.20 -5.23
N ILE A 196 0.22 5.61 -5.28
CA ILE A 196 0.82 4.89 -4.16
C ILE A 196 2.19 5.49 -3.85
N ASP A 197 2.42 5.77 -2.59
CA ASP A 197 3.71 6.22 -2.07
C ASP A 197 4.19 5.27 -0.97
N ALA A 198 4.91 4.23 -1.38
CA ALA A 198 5.49 3.25 -0.48
C ALA A 198 6.81 3.77 0.08
N LYS A 199 6.80 4.08 1.38
CA LYS A 199 7.95 4.69 2.08
C LYS A 199 8.99 3.67 2.52
N LYS A 200 8.66 2.38 2.49
CA LYS A 200 9.59 1.35 2.96
C LYS A 200 9.77 0.19 1.98
N ASN A 201 8.71 -0.44 1.54
CA ASN A 201 8.78 -1.68 0.76
C ASN A 201 7.99 -1.56 -0.57
N ASN A 202 7.09 -2.49 -0.80
CA ASN A 202 6.34 -2.58 -2.05
C ASN A 202 5.14 -1.63 -2.08
N GLY A 203 4.78 -1.13 -3.26
CA GLY A 203 3.52 -0.42 -3.45
C GLY A 203 2.32 -1.36 -3.39
N ILE A 204 2.37 -2.45 -4.17
CA ILE A 204 1.32 -3.47 -4.25
C ILE A 204 1.99 -4.84 -4.24
N LYS A 205 1.45 -5.76 -3.43
CA LYS A 205 1.90 -7.15 -3.36
C LYS A 205 0.71 -8.09 -3.18
N ALA A 206 0.67 -9.13 -4.01
CA ALA A 206 -0.16 -10.31 -3.80
C ALA A 206 0.76 -11.52 -3.69
N ASN A 207 0.49 -12.42 -2.75
CA ASN A 207 1.29 -13.63 -2.60
C ASN A 207 0.94 -14.69 -3.65
N ASP A 208 -0.31 -14.69 -4.12
CA ASP A 208 -0.75 -15.55 -5.21
C ASP A 208 -0.75 -14.77 -6.53
N ASN A 209 -1.89 -14.47 -7.14
CA ASN A 209 -1.95 -13.80 -8.42
C ASN A 209 -2.29 -12.30 -8.25
N LEU A 210 -1.58 -11.44 -8.99
CA LEU A 210 -1.92 -10.03 -9.15
C LEU A 210 -2.38 -9.77 -10.58
N HIS A 211 -3.65 -9.45 -10.74
CA HIS A 211 -4.24 -9.05 -12.01
C HIS A 211 -4.49 -7.54 -12.03
N MET A 212 -4.06 -6.86 -13.08
CA MET A 212 -4.32 -5.42 -13.28
C MET A 212 -4.94 -5.24 -14.66
N THR A 213 -6.26 -5.05 -14.71
CA THR A 213 -7.04 -5.04 -15.95
C THR A 213 -7.54 -3.65 -16.36
N GLY A 214 -7.30 -2.64 -15.55
CA GLY A 214 -7.68 -1.25 -15.82
C GLY A 214 -7.04 -0.27 -14.85
N GLY A 215 -7.37 1.02 -14.98
CA GLY A 215 -6.90 2.09 -14.11
C GLY A 215 -5.66 2.83 -14.60
N THR A 216 -5.40 3.95 -13.94
CA THR A 216 -4.16 4.73 -14.10
C THR A 216 -3.37 4.67 -12.80
N TYR A 217 -2.09 4.34 -12.87
CA TYR A 217 -1.26 4.11 -11.70
C TYR A 217 -0.06 5.06 -11.66
N LYS A 218 0.20 5.59 -10.47
CA LYS A 218 1.43 6.29 -10.15
C LYS A 218 1.98 5.71 -8.86
N ILE A 219 3.03 4.89 -8.97
CA ILE A 219 3.58 4.15 -7.84
C ILE A 219 5.02 4.58 -7.61
N SER A 220 5.32 5.01 -6.39
CA SER A 220 6.66 5.26 -5.88
C SER A 220 6.98 4.23 -4.80
N SER A 221 8.14 3.62 -4.86
CA SER A 221 8.63 2.71 -3.82
C SER A 221 10.12 2.91 -3.60
N VAL A 222 10.60 2.57 -2.40
CA VAL A 222 12.01 2.72 -1.97
C VAL A 222 12.72 1.37 -1.81
N GLY A 223 12.05 0.26 -2.20
CA GLY A 223 12.60 -1.10 -2.17
C GLY A 223 13.57 -1.41 -3.29
#